data_d9c0b89bf804fb44efd124fd7ac3d2e7
#
_entry.id   d9c0b89bf804fb44efd124fd7ac3d2e7
#
_cell.length_a   1.000
_cell.length_b   1.000
_cell.length_c   1.000
_cell.angle_alpha   90.00
_cell.angle_beta   90.00
_cell.angle_gamma   90.00
#
_symmetry.space_group_name_H-M   'P 1'
#
loop_
_entity.id
_entity.type
_entity.pdbx_description
1 polymer ?
#
loop_
_entity_poly.entity_id
_entity_poly.type
_entity_poly.pdbx_seq_one_letter_code
_entity_poly.pdbx_strand_id
1 'polypeptide(L)'
;LIHLYVACNPLKVMAEAKQYSNISSPLVAPIKLLSDQVRKKLNKVKILNFGVGLQDSSFKFYNSCSNIPKLYTVAYALSIAASGKANKIYLAGFDGYQKNDRRLKIIDEIFQSYSKAKGAPSVTAITPSNYNIQKKSIYTL
;
A
#
# COMPACT_ATOMS: atom_id res chain seq x y z
N LEU A 1 12.83 -2.06 -12.67
CA LEU A 1 11.59 -2.36 -13.35
C LEU A 1 10.41 -2.29 -12.35
N ILE A 2 9.41 -1.46 -12.64
CA ILE A 2 8.18 -1.38 -11.82
C ILE A 2 7.17 -2.38 -12.41
N HIS A 3 6.71 -3.32 -11.60
CA HIS A 3 5.75 -4.35 -12.02
C HIS A 3 4.29 -3.93 -11.80
N LEU A 4 4.02 -3.17 -10.73
CA LEU A 4 2.68 -2.71 -10.35
C LEU A 4 2.75 -1.31 -9.73
N TYR A 5 1.75 -0.50 -10.01
CA TYR A 5 1.45 0.69 -9.23
C TYR A 5 0.32 0.38 -8.25
N VAL A 6 0.28 1.06 -7.11
CA VAL A 6 -0.74 0.84 -6.08
C VAL A 6 -1.32 2.17 -5.64
N ALA A 7 -2.64 2.30 -5.68
CA ALA A 7 -3.35 3.46 -5.17
C ALA A 7 -4.70 3.06 -4.57
N CYS A 8 -5.07 3.64 -3.44
CA CYS A 8 -6.34 3.35 -2.77
C CYS A 8 -7.16 4.59 -2.42
N ASN A 9 -6.58 5.78 -2.44
CA ASN A 9 -7.29 7.01 -2.13
C ASN A 9 -7.96 7.57 -3.38
N PRO A 10 -9.33 7.58 -3.48
CA PRO A 10 -10.04 8.00 -4.67
C PRO A 10 -9.77 9.46 -5.07
N LEU A 11 -9.63 10.36 -4.09
CA LEU A 11 -9.36 11.78 -4.35
C LEU A 11 -7.97 11.97 -4.96
N LYS A 12 -6.97 11.24 -4.42
CA LYS A 12 -5.62 11.28 -4.97
C LYS A 12 -5.57 10.69 -6.37
N VAL A 13 -6.21 9.56 -6.60
CA VAL A 13 -6.32 8.94 -7.94
C VAL A 13 -6.98 9.89 -8.93
N MET A 14 -8.01 10.60 -8.51
CA MET A 14 -8.67 11.62 -9.36
C MET A 14 -7.74 12.79 -9.70
N ALA A 15 -7.04 13.31 -8.72
CA ALA A 15 -6.11 14.43 -8.90
C ALA A 15 -4.92 14.07 -9.81
N GLU A 16 -4.43 12.84 -9.70
CA GLU A 16 -3.26 12.32 -10.42
C GLU A 16 -3.62 11.47 -11.66
N ALA A 17 -4.89 11.45 -12.08
CA ALA A 17 -5.36 10.59 -13.17
C ALA A 17 -4.57 10.76 -14.50
N LYS A 18 -4.12 11.99 -14.78
CA LYS A 18 -3.28 12.28 -15.97
C LYS A 18 -1.90 11.62 -15.85
N GLN A 19 -1.33 11.54 -14.64
CA GLN A 19 -0.05 10.87 -14.42
C GLN A 19 -0.20 9.35 -14.57
N TYR A 20 -1.25 8.78 -13.99
CA TYR A 20 -1.55 7.35 -14.14
C TYR A 20 -1.82 6.96 -15.59
N SER A 21 -2.40 7.82 -16.43
CA SER A 21 -2.64 7.48 -17.84
C SER A 21 -1.36 7.26 -18.67
N ASN A 22 -0.20 7.66 -18.14
CA ASN A 22 1.11 7.51 -18.79
C ASN A 22 1.93 6.33 -18.25
N ILE A 23 1.41 5.55 -17.29
CA ILE A 23 2.16 4.40 -16.75
C ILE A 23 2.07 3.20 -17.69
N SER A 24 3.16 2.45 -17.79
CA SER A 24 3.24 1.21 -18.60
C SER A 24 2.83 -0.05 -17.83
N SER A 25 2.93 -0.02 -16.51
CA SER A 25 2.58 -1.16 -15.64
C SER A 25 1.15 -1.04 -15.10
N PRO A 26 0.50 -2.17 -14.74
CA PRO A 26 -0.85 -2.13 -14.20
C PRO A 26 -0.97 -1.32 -12.90
N LEU A 27 -2.12 -0.69 -12.70
CA LEU A 27 -2.51 -0.03 -11.46
C LEU A 27 -3.41 -0.94 -10.63
N VAL A 28 -3.00 -1.30 -9.42
CA VAL A 28 -3.87 -1.99 -8.47
C VAL A 28 -4.66 -0.95 -7.67
N ALA A 29 -5.97 -1.03 -7.73
CA ALA A 29 -6.85 -0.09 -7.04
C ALA A 29 -8.19 -0.75 -6.66
N PRO A 30 -8.86 -0.29 -5.59
CA PRO A 30 -10.19 -0.77 -5.21
C PRO A 30 -11.25 -0.09 -6.11
N ILE A 31 -11.58 -0.72 -7.26
CA ILE A 31 -12.44 -0.13 -8.29
C ILE A 31 -13.77 0.37 -7.74
N LYS A 32 -14.35 -0.32 -6.74
CA LYS A 32 -15.61 0.08 -6.11
C LYS A 32 -15.55 1.44 -5.41
N LEU A 33 -14.37 1.90 -5.01
CA LEU A 33 -14.18 3.22 -4.39
C LEU A 33 -13.95 4.33 -5.44
N LEU A 34 -13.70 3.98 -6.70
CA LEU A 34 -13.48 4.94 -7.76
C LEU A 34 -14.81 5.32 -8.42
N SER A 35 -15.09 6.62 -8.53
CA SER A 35 -16.25 7.13 -9.26
C SER A 35 -16.17 6.79 -10.75
N ASP A 36 -17.31 6.79 -11.44
CA ASP A 36 -17.36 6.58 -12.90
C ASP A 36 -16.52 7.60 -13.65
N GLN A 37 -16.48 8.84 -13.18
CA GLN A 37 -15.66 9.89 -13.76
C GLN A 37 -14.16 9.57 -13.68
N VAL A 38 -13.70 9.03 -12.56
CA VAL A 38 -12.29 8.60 -12.39
C VAL A 38 -12.00 7.41 -13.29
N ARG A 39 -12.89 6.42 -13.30
CA ARG A 39 -12.75 5.23 -14.16
C ARG A 39 -12.66 5.60 -15.65
N LYS A 40 -13.47 6.55 -16.11
CA LYS A 40 -13.41 7.07 -17.50
C LYS A 40 -12.06 7.72 -17.81
N LYS A 41 -11.50 8.50 -16.87
CA LYS A 41 -10.16 9.10 -17.06
C LYS A 41 -9.03 8.07 -17.12
N LEU A 42 -9.21 6.92 -16.47
CA LEU A 42 -8.24 5.83 -16.42
C LEU A 42 -8.49 4.74 -17.49
N ASN A 43 -9.29 5.01 -18.52
CA ASN A 43 -9.70 4.01 -19.52
C ASN A 43 -8.55 3.37 -20.31
N LYS A 44 -7.40 4.04 -20.37
CA LYS A 44 -6.17 3.52 -21.02
C LYS A 44 -5.26 2.75 -20.08
N VAL A 45 -5.55 2.73 -18.79
CA VAL A 45 -4.73 2.08 -17.76
C VAL A 45 -5.27 0.69 -17.49
N LYS A 46 -4.40 -0.31 -17.50
CA LYS A 46 -4.78 -1.64 -17.02
C LYS A 46 -4.97 -1.60 -15.50
N ILE A 47 -6.23 -1.59 -15.04
CA ILE A 47 -6.55 -1.61 -13.61
C ILE A 47 -6.78 -3.05 -13.16
N LEU A 48 -6.06 -3.45 -12.11
CA LEU A 48 -6.29 -4.69 -11.39
C LEU A 48 -7.12 -4.38 -10.14
N ASN A 49 -8.30 -4.96 -10.04
CA ASN A 49 -9.17 -4.74 -8.90
C ASN A 49 -8.70 -5.55 -7.69
N PHE A 50 -8.39 -4.87 -6.61
CA PHE A 50 -8.20 -5.49 -5.31
C PHE A 50 -9.09 -4.75 -4.30
N GLY A 51 -10.05 -5.46 -3.72
CA GLY A 51 -11.04 -4.88 -2.82
C GLY A 51 -10.43 -4.47 -1.47
N VAL A 52 -11.02 -3.46 -0.83
CA VAL A 52 -10.62 -3.03 0.51
C VAL A 52 -11.83 -2.77 1.38
N GLY A 53 -11.81 -3.30 2.59
CA GLY A 53 -12.72 -2.98 3.69
C GLY A 53 -11.96 -2.34 4.84
N LEU A 54 -12.66 -1.60 5.70
CA LEU A 54 -12.10 -1.05 6.93
C LEU A 54 -12.49 -1.95 8.11
N GLN A 55 -11.52 -2.24 8.97
CA GLN A 55 -11.72 -3.01 10.19
C GLN A 55 -10.76 -2.50 11.27
N ASP A 56 -11.29 -2.02 12.37
CA ASP A 56 -10.49 -1.41 13.44
C ASP A 56 -9.35 -2.32 13.91
N SER A 57 -8.19 -1.70 14.03
CA SER A 57 -6.97 -2.24 14.64
C SER A 57 -6.47 -3.60 14.11
N SER A 58 -6.95 -4.06 12.95
CA SER A 58 -6.54 -5.37 12.44
C SER A 58 -6.42 -5.43 10.91
N PHE A 59 -5.64 -6.42 10.45
CA PHE A 59 -5.56 -6.80 9.04
C PHE A 59 -6.17 -8.19 8.85
N LYS A 60 -6.89 -8.37 7.75
CA LYS A 60 -7.31 -9.68 7.24
C LYS A 60 -7.06 -9.73 5.75
N PHE A 61 -6.43 -10.80 5.29
CA PHE A 61 -6.02 -10.98 3.91
C PHE A 61 -6.87 -12.05 3.23
N TYR A 62 -7.36 -11.75 2.03
CA TYR A 62 -8.13 -12.64 1.18
C TYR A 62 -7.54 -12.62 -0.22
N ASN A 63 -7.92 -13.52 -1.11
CA ASN A 63 -7.32 -13.65 -2.44
C ASN A 63 -7.45 -12.39 -3.32
N SER A 64 -8.57 -11.66 -3.22
CA SER A 64 -8.87 -10.51 -4.08
C SER A 64 -9.28 -9.25 -3.31
N CYS A 65 -9.15 -9.26 -1.99
CA CYS A 65 -9.47 -8.13 -1.13
C CYS A 65 -8.77 -8.26 0.23
N SER A 66 -8.85 -7.21 1.01
CA SER A 66 -8.38 -7.20 2.40
C SER A 66 -9.22 -6.29 3.27
N ASN A 67 -9.21 -6.54 4.59
CA ASN A 67 -9.62 -5.56 5.58
C ASN A 67 -8.37 -4.94 6.20
N ILE A 68 -8.36 -3.61 6.31
CA ILE A 68 -7.23 -2.84 6.83
C ILE A 68 -7.71 -1.85 7.89
N PRO A 69 -6.87 -1.44 8.87
CA PRO A 69 -7.31 -0.57 9.95
C PRO A 69 -7.60 0.86 9.50
N LYS A 70 -6.89 1.34 8.50
CA LYS A 70 -7.03 2.72 7.97
C LYS A 70 -6.71 2.72 6.47
N LEU A 71 -7.44 3.53 5.70
CA LEU A 71 -7.24 3.64 4.25
C LEU A 71 -6.00 4.48 3.91
N TYR A 72 -4.83 3.88 4.13
CA TYR A 72 -3.54 4.42 3.72
C TYR A 72 -2.93 3.54 2.64
N THR A 73 -2.25 4.15 1.68
CA THR A 73 -1.63 3.41 0.56
C THR A 73 -0.64 2.36 1.05
N VAL A 74 0.12 2.63 2.11
CA VAL A 74 1.04 1.65 2.70
C VAL A 74 0.29 0.43 3.26
N ALA A 75 -0.81 0.62 4.00
CA ALA A 75 -1.62 -0.47 4.52
C ALA A 75 -2.21 -1.32 3.39
N TYR A 76 -2.69 -0.66 2.34
CA TYR A 76 -3.23 -1.31 1.16
C TYR A 76 -2.16 -2.10 0.39
N ALA A 77 -0.98 -1.51 0.17
CA ALA A 77 0.13 -2.18 -0.52
C ALA A 77 0.64 -3.41 0.26
N LEU A 78 0.81 -3.28 1.59
CA LEU A 78 1.18 -4.40 2.46
C LEU A 78 0.15 -5.54 2.37
N SER A 79 -1.14 -5.21 2.33
CA SER A 79 -2.19 -6.22 2.24
C SER A 79 -2.24 -6.92 0.87
N ILE A 80 -1.94 -6.22 -0.22
CA ILE A 80 -1.79 -6.82 -1.54
C ILE A 80 -0.64 -7.83 -1.55
N ALA A 81 0.52 -7.45 -1.01
CA ALA A 81 1.67 -8.32 -0.93
C ALA A 81 1.40 -9.57 -0.06
N ALA A 82 0.73 -9.41 1.08
CA ALA A 82 0.34 -10.51 1.94
C ALA A 82 -0.67 -11.45 1.25
N SER A 83 -1.69 -10.91 0.58
CA SER A 83 -2.67 -11.68 -0.18
C SER A 83 -2.03 -12.42 -1.36
N GLY A 84 -1.01 -11.84 -1.96
CA GLY A 84 -0.17 -12.46 -3.00
C GLY A 84 0.84 -13.49 -2.46
N LYS A 85 0.81 -13.79 -1.15
CA LYS A 85 1.69 -14.75 -0.48
C LYS A 85 3.18 -14.42 -0.62
N ALA A 86 3.52 -13.14 -0.57
CA ALA A 86 4.91 -12.72 -0.50
C ALA A 86 5.61 -13.36 0.72
N ASN A 87 6.85 -13.79 0.57
CA ASN A 87 7.63 -14.33 1.70
C ASN A 87 8.17 -13.22 2.59
N LYS A 88 8.61 -12.11 1.97
CA LYS A 88 9.19 -10.93 2.63
C LYS A 88 8.82 -9.69 1.86
N ILE A 89 8.76 -8.55 2.56
CA ILE A 89 8.54 -7.23 1.95
C ILE A 89 9.73 -6.34 2.29
N TYR A 90 10.35 -5.79 1.27
CA TYR A 90 11.40 -4.79 1.42
C TYR A 90 10.87 -3.41 1.02
N LEU A 91 11.10 -2.42 1.88
CA LEU A 91 10.72 -1.04 1.64
C LEU A 91 11.96 -0.21 1.31
N ALA A 92 11.94 0.44 0.15
CA ALA A 92 12.97 1.38 -0.28
C ALA A 92 12.37 2.76 -0.52
N GLY A 93 13.09 3.83 -0.14
CA GLY A 93 12.60 5.21 -0.28
C GLY A 93 11.41 5.53 0.64
N PHE A 94 11.27 4.78 1.74
CA PHE A 94 10.20 4.94 2.71
C PHE A 94 10.74 5.63 3.98
N ASP A 95 11.24 6.85 3.81
CA ASP A 95 12.01 7.57 4.82
C ASP A 95 11.18 7.94 6.05
N GLY A 96 9.89 8.19 5.83
CA GLY A 96 8.94 8.52 6.89
C GLY A 96 8.80 10.02 7.16
N TYR A 97 7.82 10.33 8.00
CA TYR A 97 7.54 11.69 8.44
C TYR A 97 8.52 12.12 9.55
N GLN A 98 8.61 13.43 9.80
CA GLN A 98 9.40 13.95 10.91
C GLN A 98 8.81 13.50 12.25
N LYS A 99 9.65 13.45 13.31
CA LYS A 99 9.28 12.92 14.64
C LYS A 99 8.02 13.56 15.25
N ASN A 100 7.76 14.85 14.95
CA ASN A 100 6.61 15.59 15.48
C ASN A 100 5.37 15.53 14.56
N ASP A 101 5.44 14.85 13.43
CA ASP A 101 4.31 14.71 12.51
C ASP A 101 3.36 13.62 13.00
N ARG A 102 2.09 13.98 13.18
CA ARG A 102 1.04 13.04 13.60
C ARG A 102 0.94 11.80 12.68
N ARG A 103 1.27 11.95 11.40
CA ARG A 103 1.25 10.86 10.42
C ARG A 103 2.29 9.79 10.72
N LEU A 104 3.43 10.14 11.34
CA LEU A 104 4.43 9.16 11.77
C LEU A 104 3.78 8.12 12.69
N LYS A 105 3.10 8.58 13.74
CA LYS A 105 2.42 7.70 14.70
C LYS A 105 1.36 6.82 14.03
N ILE A 106 0.57 7.41 13.14
CA ILE A 106 -0.48 6.66 12.42
C ILE A 106 0.12 5.52 11.58
N ILE A 107 1.22 5.77 10.88
CA ILE A 107 1.87 4.75 10.06
C ILE A 107 2.56 3.69 10.93
N ASP A 108 3.16 4.07 12.05
CA ASP A 108 3.72 3.10 13.02
C ASP A 108 2.64 2.19 13.61
N GLU A 109 1.46 2.72 13.93
CA GLU A 109 0.29 1.93 14.35
C GLU A 109 -0.14 0.94 13.26
N ILE A 110 -0.11 1.35 11.99
CA ILE A 110 -0.40 0.46 10.85
C ILE A 110 0.62 -0.68 10.78
N PHE A 111 1.92 -0.40 10.87
CA PHE A 111 2.95 -1.43 10.87
C PHE A 111 2.84 -2.37 12.07
N GLN A 112 2.54 -1.85 13.24
CA GLN A 112 2.31 -2.66 14.44
C GLN A 112 1.10 -3.58 14.30
N SER A 113 -0.02 -3.08 13.79
CA SER A 113 -1.20 -3.89 13.48
C SER A 113 -0.89 -4.97 12.44
N TYR A 114 -0.15 -4.59 11.40
CA TYR A 114 0.22 -5.51 10.33
C TYR A 114 1.09 -6.66 10.86
N SER A 115 2.10 -6.37 11.67
CA SER A 115 3.01 -7.39 12.21
C SER A 115 2.32 -8.45 13.09
N LYS A 116 1.17 -8.11 13.67
CA LYS A 116 0.35 -9.01 14.48
C LYS A 116 -0.65 -9.84 13.65
N ALA A 117 -0.82 -9.52 12.39
CA ALA A 117 -1.82 -10.17 11.55
C ALA A 117 -1.36 -11.57 11.13
N LYS A 118 -2.29 -12.53 11.18
CA LYS A 118 -2.02 -13.90 10.73
C LYS A 118 -1.70 -13.92 9.23
N GLY A 119 -0.56 -14.49 8.88
CA GLY A 119 -0.12 -14.59 7.49
C GLY A 119 0.54 -13.34 6.93
N ALA A 120 0.84 -12.34 7.78
CA ALA A 120 1.58 -11.15 7.36
C ALA A 120 3.06 -11.48 7.10
N PRO A 121 3.59 -11.22 5.90
CA PRO A 121 5.02 -11.29 5.63
C PRO A 121 5.82 -10.29 6.48
N SER A 122 7.07 -10.62 6.77
CA SER A 122 7.97 -9.67 7.45
C SER A 122 8.25 -8.45 6.57
N VAL A 123 8.31 -7.28 7.20
CA VAL A 123 8.61 -5.99 6.55
C VAL A 123 9.95 -5.48 7.02
N THR A 124 10.81 -5.11 6.09
CA THR A 124 12.15 -4.59 6.38
C THR A 124 12.43 -3.36 5.52
N ALA A 125 12.79 -2.23 6.13
CA ALA A 125 13.31 -1.08 5.41
C ALA A 125 14.77 -1.34 5.01
N ILE A 126 15.08 -1.13 3.72
CA ILE A 126 16.43 -1.29 3.15
C ILE A 126 17.10 0.05 2.82
N THR A 127 16.39 1.15 3.04
CA THR A 127 16.88 2.53 3.05
C THR A 127 16.60 3.15 4.42
N PRO A 128 17.20 4.28 4.77
CA PRO A 128 16.89 4.99 6.03
C PRO A 128 15.39 5.21 6.21
N SER A 129 14.89 5.01 7.41
CA SER A 129 13.47 5.20 7.72
C SER A 129 13.27 5.65 9.16
N ASN A 130 12.34 6.58 9.37
CA ASN A 130 11.92 7.04 10.71
C ASN A 130 10.88 6.11 11.35
N TYR A 131 10.31 5.18 10.58
CA TYR A 131 9.31 4.25 11.11
C TYR A 131 9.91 3.18 12.02
N ASN A 132 9.09 2.70 12.96
CA ASN A 132 9.45 1.63 13.89
C ASN A 132 9.26 0.24 13.26
N ILE A 133 10.09 -0.06 12.25
CA ILE A 133 10.14 -1.32 11.54
C ILE A 133 11.57 -1.85 11.50
N GLN A 134 11.73 -3.14 11.17
CA GLN A 134 13.05 -3.74 10.98
C GLN A 134 13.82 -2.98 9.89
N LYS A 135 15.10 -2.74 10.11
CA LYS A 135 15.98 -2.04 9.18
C LYS A 135 17.18 -2.91 8.85
N LYS A 136 17.55 -2.96 7.58
CA LYS A 136 18.77 -3.63 7.10
C LYS A 136 19.40 -2.80 6.02
N SER A 137 20.71 -2.87 5.92
CA SER A 137 21.39 -2.30 4.76
C SER A 137 21.10 -3.14 3.51
N ILE A 138 20.93 -2.48 2.36
CA ILE A 138 20.79 -3.16 1.07
C ILE A 138 22.02 -4.06 0.76
N TYR A 139 23.18 -3.75 1.33
CA TYR A 139 24.41 -4.54 1.16
C TYR A 139 24.46 -5.80 2.05
N THR A 140 23.44 -6.05 2.88
CA THR A 140 23.37 -7.21 3.79
C THR A 140 22.16 -8.12 3.50
N LEU A 141 21.57 -7.97 2.33
CA LEU A 141 20.43 -8.78 1.87
C LEU A 141 20.88 -10.10 1.27
#